data_14f1187d21bb1de01c8d5cb8bae6f00f
#
_entry.id   14f1187d21bb1de01c8d5cb8bae6f00f
#
_cell.length_a   1.000
_cell.length_b   1.000
_cell.length_c   1.000
_cell.angle_alpha   90.00
_cell.angle_beta   90.00
_cell.angle_gamma   90.00
#
_symmetry.space_group_name_H-M   'P 1'
#
loop_
_entity.id
_entity.type
_entity.pdbx_description
1 polymer ?
#
loop_
_entity_poly.entity_id
_entity_poly.type
_entity_poly.pdbx_seq_one_letter_code
_entity_poly.pdbx_strand_id
1 'polypeptide(L)' 'MDGEDGLKFYRIIIEEGYRFLNNGGIIALEIGYDQKEEVMEIVRKTGHYQNIYCKKDLFGNDRVIVCK' A
#
# COMPACT_ATOMS: atom_id res chain seq x y z
N MET A 1 14.05 -17.02 -2.12
CA MET A 1 13.33 -16.04 -1.66
C MET A 1 11.98 -16.47 -1.36
N ASP A 2 11.50 -16.03 -0.49
CA ASP A 2 10.33 -16.46 0.01
C ASP A 2 9.24 -15.72 -0.63
N GLY A 3 8.33 -16.39 -1.17
CA GLY A 3 7.27 -15.78 -1.87
C GLY A 3 6.53 -14.79 -1.06
N GLU A 4 6.42 -15.07 0.21
CA GLU A 4 5.68 -14.16 1.02
C GLU A 4 6.41 -12.87 1.25
N ASP A 5 7.68 -12.84 0.93
CA ASP A 5 8.44 -11.65 1.17
C ASP A 5 8.17 -10.54 0.23
N GLY A 6 7.38 -10.76 -0.77
CA GLY A 6 6.88 -9.67 -1.55
C GLY A 6 6.12 -8.68 -0.69
N LEU A 7 5.46 -9.17 0.36
CA LEU A 7 4.72 -8.30 1.26
C LEU A 7 5.62 -7.60 2.26
N LYS A 8 6.77 -8.18 2.54
CA LYS A 8 7.71 -7.58 3.47
C LYS A 8 8.17 -6.22 2.98
N PHE A 9 8.40 -6.10 1.67
CA PHE A 9 8.81 -4.86 1.09
C PHE A 9 7.75 -3.78 1.27
N TYR A 10 6.49 -4.13 1.00
CA TYR A 10 5.40 -3.20 1.21
C TYR A 10 5.28 -2.81 2.67
N ARG A 11 5.48 -3.76 3.56
CA ARG A 11 5.37 -3.50 4.98
C ARG A 11 6.40 -2.46 5.42
N ILE A 12 7.62 -2.59 4.94
CA ILE A 12 8.68 -1.65 5.29
C ILE A 12 8.34 -0.26 4.75
N ILE A 13 7.92 -0.18 3.51
CA ILE A 13 7.60 1.10 2.90
C ILE A 13 6.45 1.78 3.64
N ILE A 14 5.43 1.02 3.97
CA ILE A 14 4.26 1.58 4.61
C ILE A 14 4.57 2.03 6.04
N GLU A 15 5.30 1.23 6.78
CA GLU A 15 5.60 1.55 8.16
C GLU A 15 6.58 2.70 8.28
N GLU A 16 7.54 2.76 7.37
CA GLU A 16 8.53 3.83 7.43
C GLU A 16 8.05 5.08 6.70
N GLY A 17 7.27 4.88 5.68
CA GLY A 17 6.91 5.99 4.81
C GLY A 17 6.11 7.08 5.47
N TYR A 18 5.28 6.72 6.45
CA TYR A 18 4.44 7.75 7.06
C TYR A 18 5.29 8.82 7.75
N ARG A 19 6.50 8.48 8.12
CA ARG A 19 7.40 9.44 8.76
C ARG A 19 7.80 10.57 7.83
N PHE A 20 7.71 10.33 6.55
CA PHE A 20 8.10 11.30 5.54
C PHE A 20 6.90 12.02 4.95
N LEU A 21 5.69 11.69 5.41
CA LEU A 21 4.51 12.37 4.92
C LEU A 21 4.32 13.65 5.73
N ASN A 22 4.27 14.75 5.01
CA ASN A 22 3.86 15.99 5.64
C ASN A 22 2.36 16.10 5.49
N ASN A 23 1.80 17.18 5.98
CA ASN A 23 0.36 17.39 5.83
C ASN A 23 0.01 17.34 4.37
N GLY A 24 -0.88 16.44 4.02
CA GLY A 24 -1.29 16.30 2.64
C GLY A 24 -0.45 15.37 1.81
N GLY A 25 0.54 14.72 2.40
CA GLY A 25 1.35 13.77 1.67
C GLY A 25 0.61 12.47 1.40
N ILE A 26 1.01 11.77 0.34
CA ILE A 26 0.40 10.49 0.02
C ILE A 26 1.49 9.50 -0.37
N ILE A 27 1.18 8.23 -0.20
CA ILE A 27 2.02 7.13 -0.67
C ILE A 27 1.21 6.35 -1.68
N ALA A 28 1.81 6.08 -2.83
CA ALA A 28 1.18 5.26 -3.85
C ALA A 28 2.08 4.07 -4.13
N LEU A 29 1.52 2.87 -4.03
CA LEU A 29 2.27 1.63 -4.20
C LEU A 29 1.67 0.81 -5.31
N GLU A 30 2.48 0.40 -6.27
CA GLU A 30 2.02 -0.53 -7.29
C GLU A 30 1.97 -1.92 -6.70
N ILE A 31 0.92 -2.67 -7.03
CA ILE A 31 0.74 -4.00 -6.49
C ILE A 31 0.42 -4.98 -7.61
N GLY A 32 0.62 -6.26 -7.33
CA GLY A 32 0.14 -7.30 -8.21
C GLY A 32 -1.38 -7.40 -8.07
N TYR A 33 -2.02 -7.93 -9.10
CA TYR A 33 -3.48 -7.94 -9.16
C TYR A 33 -4.10 -8.72 -7.99
N ASP A 34 -3.35 -9.62 -7.39
CA ASP A 34 -3.85 -10.45 -6.31
C ASP A 34 -3.35 -10.02 -4.94
N GLN A 35 -2.75 -8.83 -4.82
CA GLN A 35 -2.14 -8.39 -3.56
C GLN A 35 -2.94 -7.31 -2.85
N LYS A 36 -4.05 -6.89 -3.41
CA LYS A 36 -4.79 -5.75 -2.86
C LYS A 36 -5.15 -5.93 -1.39
N GLU A 37 -5.76 -7.08 -1.07
CA GLU A 37 -6.25 -7.28 0.29
C GLU A 37 -5.12 -7.28 1.31
N GLU A 38 -4.06 -7.95 0.97
CA GLU A 38 -2.94 -8.07 1.90
C GLU A 38 -2.25 -6.73 2.12
N VAL A 39 -2.05 -5.97 1.06
CA VAL A 39 -1.40 -4.69 1.19
C VAL A 39 -2.27 -3.71 1.95
N MET A 40 -3.57 -3.69 1.67
CA MET A 40 -4.47 -2.81 2.40
C MET A 40 -4.53 -3.17 3.87
N GLU A 41 -4.45 -4.46 4.18
CA GLU A 41 -4.43 -4.88 5.56
C GLU A 41 -3.19 -4.38 6.29
N ILE A 42 -2.04 -4.42 5.61
CA ILE A 42 -0.81 -3.89 6.18
C ILE A 42 -0.98 -2.42 6.54
N VAL A 43 -1.57 -1.65 5.62
CA VAL A 43 -1.76 -0.24 5.85
C VAL A 43 -2.69 0.00 7.04
N ARG A 44 -3.79 -0.75 7.11
CA ARG A 44 -4.73 -0.58 8.21
C ARG A 44 -4.10 -0.87 9.55
N LYS A 45 -3.25 -1.89 9.60
CA LYS A 45 -2.66 -2.30 10.87
C LYS A 45 -1.71 -1.27 11.45
N THR A 46 -1.14 -0.42 10.62
CA THR A 46 -0.25 0.60 11.14
C THR A 46 -0.99 1.68 11.90
N GLY A 47 -2.23 1.96 11.51
CA GLY A 47 -3.02 3.00 12.15
C GLY A 47 -2.55 4.41 11.85
N HIS A 48 -1.63 4.57 10.92
CA HIS A 48 -1.05 5.89 10.63
C HIS A 48 -1.72 6.61 9.48
N TYR A 49 -2.54 5.92 8.71
CA TYR A 49 -3.15 6.50 7.51
C TYR A 49 -4.65 6.64 7.71
N GLN A 50 -5.19 7.77 7.29
CA GLN A 50 -6.60 8.04 7.46
C GLN A 50 -7.42 7.56 6.29
N ASN A 51 -6.85 7.58 5.10
CA ASN A 51 -7.54 7.17 3.90
C ASN A 51 -6.71 6.19 3.12
N ILE A 52 -7.35 5.10 2.70
CA ILE A 52 -6.72 4.06 1.92
C ILE A 52 -7.66 3.68 0.80
N TYR A 53 -7.18 3.67 -0.43
CA TYR A 53 -8.02 3.20 -1.52
C TYR A 53 -7.15 2.59 -2.61
N CYS A 54 -7.78 1.84 -3.49
CA CYS A 54 -7.09 1.17 -4.58
C CYS A 54 -7.57 1.74 -5.91
N LYS A 55 -6.63 2.06 -6.78
CA LYS A 55 -6.95 2.50 -8.14
C LYS A 55 -6.74 1.35 -9.08
N LYS A 56 -7.59 1.27 -10.09
CA LYS A 56 -7.51 0.21 -11.08
C LYS A 56 -6.85 0.73 -12.35
N ASP A 57 -6.27 -0.21 -13.10
CA ASP A 57 -5.70 0.15 -14.39
C ASP A 57 -6.81 0.20 -15.43
N LEU A 58 -6.43 0.40 -16.68
CA LEU A 58 -7.39 0.53 -17.77
C LEU A 58 -8.18 -0.73 -18.01
N PHE A 59 -7.67 -1.86 -17.55
CA PHE A 59 -8.33 -3.14 -17.74
C PHE A 59 -9.16 -3.57 -16.54
N GLY A 60 -9.26 -2.71 -15.54
CA GLY A 60 -10.06 -3.03 -14.38
C GLY A 60 -9.35 -3.84 -13.31
N ASN A 61 -8.06 -4.03 -13.42
CA ASN A 61 -7.29 -4.77 -12.43
C ASN A 61 -6.80 -3.83 -11.34
N ASP A 62 -6.81 -4.31 -10.10
CA ASP A 62 -6.25 -3.55 -8.99
C ASP A 62 -4.78 -3.33 -9.25
N ARG A 63 -4.32 -2.10 -9.21
CA ARG A 63 -2.98 -1.78 -9.63
C ARG A 63 -2.20 -0.94 -8.61
N VAL A 64 -2.84 0.04 -7.99
CA VAL A 64 -2.14 0.97 -7.12
C VAL A 64 -2.92 1.14 -5.82
N ILE A 65 -2.24 1.00 -4.70
CA ILE A 65 -2.81 1.32 -3.40
C ILE A 65 -2.34 2.71 -3.03
N VAL A 66 -3.28 3.58 -2.70
CA VAL A 66 -2.99 4.95 -2.30
C VAL A 66 -3.38 5.11 -0.85
N CYS A 67 -2.46 5.62 -0.04
CA CYS A 67 -2.76 5.88 1.37
C CYS A 67 -2.26 7.26 1.78
N LYS A 68 -3.02 7.89 2.64
CA LYS A 68 -2.68 9.24 3.10
C LYS A 68 -3.26 9.53 4.47
#